data_d672d40796be73ec73412d2c26d52c7e
#
_entry.id   d672d40796be73ec73412d2c26d52c7e
#
_cell.length_a   1.000
_cell.length_b   1.000
_cell.length_c   1.000
_cell.angle_alpha   90.00
_cell.angle_beta   90.00
_cell.angle_gamma   90.00
#
_symmetry.space_group_name_H-M   'P 1'
#
loop_
_entity.id
_entity.type
_entity.pdbx_description
1 polymer ?
#
loop_
_entity_poly.entity_id
_entity_poly.type
_entity_poly.pdbx_seq_one_letter_code
_entity_poly.pdbx_strand_id
1 'polypeptide(L)'
;NAKLGLPEVTLGLIPGYGGTQRLPKLVGKGIANEIIFSAKMISAERAKEIGLVNEVYSIEDLLPKTIELASLISKNSSQAISKAITAVNASDYQNGYELEIKFFGELFDMEDKKEGISAFINKRKPTF
;
A
#
# COMPACT_ATOMS: atom_id res chain seq x y z
N ASN A 1 8.69 15.91 -11.12
CA ASN A 1 9.98 16.49 -10.69
C ASN A 1 10.36 16.15 -9.23
N ALA A 2 9.59 15.33 -8.52
CA ALA A 2 9.89 14.89 -7.17
C ALA A 2 11.16 14.02 -7.14
N LYS A 3 11.96 14.16 -6.08
CA LYS A 3 13.15 13.35 -5.82
C LYS A 3 13.04 12.70 -4.45
N LEU A 4 13.44 11.44 -4.33
CA LEU A 4 13.40 10.67 -3.11
C LEU A 4 14.78 10.08 -2.80
N GLY A 5 15.12 9.93 -1.53
CA GLY A 5 16.39 9.35 -1.11
C GLY A 5 16.59 9.38 0.40
N LEU A 6 17.65 8.74 0.87
CA LEU A 6 18.05 8.64 2.27
C LEU A 6 19.53 9.00 2.38
N PRO A 7 19.88 10.32 2.51
CA PRO A 7 21.25 10.78 2.41
C PRO A 7 22.04 10.74 3.74
N GLU A 8 21.48 10.17 4.81
CA GLU A 8 22.02 10.26 6.18
C GLU A 8 23.46 9.75 6.31
N VAL A 9 23.88 8.80 5.46
CA VAL A 9 25.26 8.27 5.50
C VAL A 9 26.32 9.31 5.14
N THR A 10 25.94 10.36 4.41
CA THR A 10 26.84 11.49 4.13
C THR A 10 27.19 12.30 5.39
N LEU A 11 26.40 12.15 6.44
CA LEU A 11 26.58 12.77 7.75
C LEU A 11 27.16 11.80 8.78
N GLY A 12 27.58 10.59 8.38
CA GLY A 12 28.06 9.55 9.29
C GLY A 12 26.92 8.92 10.12
N LEU A 13 25.67 9.02 9.69
CA LEU A 13 24.49 8.50 10.35
C LEU A 13 23.78 7.44 9.49
N ILE A 14 22.91 6.67 10.08
CA ILE A 14 21.97 5.81 9.35
C ILE A 14 20.58 6.48 9.31
N PRO A 15 19.70 6.10 8.36
CA PRO A 15 18.29 6.52 8.39
C PRO A 15 17.62 6.14 9.71
N GLY A 16 17.48 7.11 10.64
CA GLY A 16 17.03 6.88 12.01
C GLY A 16 15.52 6.90 12.18
N TYR A 17 14.76 7.26 11.14
CA TYR A 17 13.31 7.38 11.20
C TYR A 17 12.58 6.17 10.56
N GLY A 18 13.19 5.00 10.63
CA GLY A 18 12.65 3.73 10.13
C GLY A 18 12.93 3.48 8.64
N GLY A 19 13.76 4.28 7.97
CA GLY A 19 14.12 4.08 6.57
C GLY A 19 14.80 2.74 6.32
N THR A 20 15.70 2.31 7.22
CA THR A 20 16.39 1.00 7.15
C THR A 20 15.44 -0.20 7.29
N GLN A 21 14.24 -0.01 7.81
CA GLN A 21 13.25 -1.08 8.03
C GLN A 21 12.15 -1.05 6.97
N ARG A 22 11.63 0.12 6.63
CA ARG A 22 10.52 0.25 5.67
C ARG A 22 10.95 0.13 4.22
N LEU A 23 12.07 0.77 3.85
CA LEU A 23 12.52 0.76 2.46
C LEU A 23 12.77 -0.66 1.93
N PRO A 24 13.55 -1.54 2.61
CA PRO A 24 13.80 -2.89 2.10
C PRO A 24 12.56 -3.78 1.99
N LYS A 25 11.49 -3.49 2.75
CA LYS A 25 10.21 -4.19 2.62
C LYS A 25 9.48 -3.82 1.32
N LEU A 26 9.64 -2.58 0.85
CA LEU A 26 8.99 -2.10 -0.36
C LEU A 26 9.77 -2.47 -1.62
N VAL A 27 11.09 -2.30 -1.61
CA VAL A 27 11.92 -2.39 -2.83
C VAL A 27 12.93 -3.54 -2.81
N GLY A 28 12.95 -4.34 -1.75
CA GLY A 28 13.94 -5.38 -1.52
C GLY A 28 15.28 -4.84 -1.01
N LYS A 29 16.08 -5.72 -0.37
CA LYS A 29 17.34 -5.34 0.31
C LYS A 29 18.38 -4.78 -0.67
N GLY A 30 18.48 -5.32 -1.88
CA GLY A 30 19.48 -4.89 -2.86
C GLY A 30 19.31 -3.41 -3.24
N ILE A 31 18.11 -3.04 -3.66
CA ILE A 31 17.79 -1.66 -4.05
C ILE A 31 17.84 -0.72 -2.82
N ALA A 32 17.35 -1.17 -1.67
CA ALA A 32 17.41 -0.39 -0.44
C ALA A 32 18.86 -0.07 -0.04
N ASN A 33 19.77 -1.05 -0.12
CA ASN A 33 21.21 -0.85 0.15
C ASN A 33 21.84 0.13 -0.84
N GLU A 34 21.52 0.01 -2.13
CA GLU A 34 22.00 0.93 -3.16
C GLU A 34 21.60 2.37 -2.84
N ILE A 35 20.33 2.63 -2.54
CA ILE A 35 19.81 3.96 -2.21
C ILE A 35 20.47 4.51 -0.93
N ILE A 36 20.51 3.71 0.14
CA ILE A 36 21.04 4.16 1.44
C ILE A 36 22.55 4.37 1.37
N PHE A 37 23.30 3.41 0.83
CA PHE A 37 24.76 3.47 0.87
C PHE A 37 25.34 4.49 -0.10
N SER A 38 24.70 4.67 -1.25
CA SER A 38 25.13 5.68 -2.23
C SER A 38 24.68 7.10 -1.87
N ALA A 39 23.67 7.23 -0.99
CA ALA A 39 23.00 8.51 -0.69
C ALA A 39 22.43 9.23 -1.92
N LYS A 40 22.29 8.53 -3.06
CA LYS A 40 21.77 9.11 -4.30
C LYS A 40 20.28 9.38 -4.21
N MET A 41 19.89 10.54 -4.73
CA MET A 41 18.47 10.83 -4.95
C MET A 41 18.00 10.14 -6.23
N ILE A 42 16.83 9.51 -6.18
CA ILE A 42 16.16 8.90 -7.33
C ILE A 42 15.00 9.77 -7.81
N SER A 43 14.64 9.67 -9.08
CA SER A 43 13.47 10.35 -9.65
C SER A 43 12.16 9.66 -9.23
N ALA A 44 11.05 10.35 -9.43
CA ALA A 44 9.72 9.79 -9.23
C ALA A 44 9.47 8.58 -10.14
N GLU A 45 9.91 8.64 -11.39
CA GLU A 45 9.81 7.55 -12.36
C GLU A 45 10.56 6.31 -11.89
N ARG A 46 11.80 6.52 -11.39
CA ARG A 46 12.59 5.41 -10.83
C ARG A 46 11.92 4.85 -9.58
N ALA A 47 11.33 5.69 -8.74
CA ALA A 47 10.58 5.24 -7.57
C ALA A 47 9.37 4.35 -7.94
N LYS A 48 8.68 4.66 -9.05
CA LYS A 48 7.61 3.83 -9.60
C LYS A 48 8.14 2.49 -10.13
N GLU A 49 9.21 2.52 -10.94
CA GLU A 49 9.83 1.31 -11.50
C GLU A 49 10.22 0.28 -10.44
N ILE A 50 10.73 0.74 -9.29
CA ILE A 50 11.18 -0.14 -8.20
C ILE A 50 10.08 -0.46 -7.17
N GLY A 51 8.85 0.00 -7.37
CA GLY A 51 7.72 -0.25 -6.48
C GLY A 51 7.72 0.57 -5.18
N LEU A 52 8.53 1.64 -5.10
CA LEU A 52 8.52 2.54 -3.94
C LEU A 52 7.27 3.42 -3.89
N VAL A 53 6.74 3.80 -5.05
CA VAL A 53 5.46 4.49 -5.21
C VAL A 53 4.60 3.77 -6.24
N ASN A 54 3.29 3.83 -6.07
CA ASN A 54 2.35 3.12 -6.93
C ASN A 54 2.23 3.79 -8.31
N GLU A 55 2.14 5.14 -8.32
CA GLU A 55 1.95 5.93 -9.54
C GLU A 55 2.66 7.28 -9.45
N VAL A 56 2.91 7.86 -10.63
CA VAL A 56 3.46 9.21 -10.79
C VAL A 56 2.55 9.97 -11.74
N TYR A 57 2.16 11.17 -11.34
CA TYR A 57 1.28 12.04 -12.10
C TYR A 57 1.89 13.42 -12.29
N SER A 58 1.39 14.18 -13.25
CA SER A 58 1.63 15.62 -13.31
C SER A 58 1.08 16.31 -12.06
N ILE A 59 1.51 17.53 -11.79
CA ILE A 59 1.02 18.28 -10.61
C ILE A 59 -0.48 18.58 -10.73
N GLU A 60 -0.95 18.78 -11.98
CA GLU A 60 -2.34 19.04 -12.30
C GLU A 60 -3.21 17.77 -12.14
N ASP A 61 -2.67 16.61 -12.47
CA ASP A 61 -3.39 15.33 -12.44
C ASP A 61 -3.34 14.63 -11.07
N LEU A 62 -2.35 14.96 -10.23
CA LEU A 62 -2.11 14.25 -8.97
C LEU A 62 -3.35 14.20 -8.08
N LEU A 63 -3.96 15.36 -7.80
CA LEU A 63 -5.13 15.41 -6.93
C LEU A 63 -6.38 14.79 -7.59
N PRO A 64 -6.73 15.10 -8.86
CA PRO A 64 -7.83 14.43 -9.55
C PRO A 64 -7.71 12.91 -9.56
N LYS A 65 -6.52 12.36 -9.89
CA LYS A 65 -6.29 10.91 -9.93
C LYS A 65 -6.32 10.26 -8.55
N THR A 66 -5.84 10.96 -7.53
CA THR A 66 -5.94 10.49 -6.14
C THR A 66 -7.39 10.42 -5.68
N ILE A 67 -8.21 11.43 -5.99
CA ILE A 67 -9.64 11.45 -5.68
C ILE A 67 -10.39 10.35 -6.45
N GLU A 68 -10.04 10.11 -7.72
CA GLU A 68 -10.60 9.01 -8.52
C GLU A 68 -10.36 7.65 -7.85
N LEU A 69 -9.13 7.38 -7.42
CA LEU A 69 -8.78 6.15 -6.71
C LEU A 69 -9.50 6.04 -5.36
N ALA A 70 -9.53 7.11 -4.57
CA ALA A 70 -10.25 7.13 -3.29
C ALA A 70 -11.74 6.88 -3.48
N SER A 71 -12.34 7.47 -4.52
CA SER A 71 -13.75 7.26 -4.87
C SER A 71 -14.03 5.83 -5.34
N LEU A 72 -13.07 5.17 -6.00
CA LEU A 72 -13.17 3.76 -6.35
C LEU A 72 -13.16 2.87 -5.10
N ILE A 73 -12.24 3.14 -4.18
CA ILE A 73 -12.12 2.41 -2.90
C ILE A 73 -13.39 2.56 -2.07
N SER A 74 -13.92 3.78 -1.95
CA SER A 74 -15.10 4.07 -1.11
C SER A 74 -16.41 3.40 -1.58
N LYS A 75 -16.43 2.84 -2.79
CA LYS A 75 -17.57 2.04 -3.29
C LYS A 75 -17.60 0.60 -2.80
N ASN A 76 -16.54 0.15 -2.14
CA ASN A 76 -16.45 -1.19 -1.59
C ASN A 76 -16.85 -1.21 -0.11
N SER A 77 -17.16 -2.40 0.43
CA SER A 77 -17.50 -2.58 1.84
C SER A 77 -16.44 -1.96 2.76
N SER A 78 -16.83 -0.97 3.57
CA SER A 78 -15.93 -0.33 4.52
C SER A 78 -15.40 -1.30 5.59
N GLN A 79 -16.21 -2.28 5.98
CA GLN A 79 -15.84 -3.32 6.94
C GLN A 79 -14.78 -4.27 6.35
N ALA A 80 -14.97 -4.68 5.09
CA ALA A 80 -13.98 -5.51 4.40
C ALA A 80 -12.65 -4.76 4.22
N ILE A 81 -12.68 -3.48 3.81
CA ILE A 81 -11.49 -2.64 3.68
C ILE A 81 -10.76 -2.51 5.03
N SER A 82 -11.47 -2.22 6.11
CA SER A 82 -10.87 -2.09 7.44
C SER A 82 -10.12 -3.35 7.87
N LYS A 83 -10.72 -4.53 7.66
CA LYS A 83 -10.08 -5.81 7.97
C LYS A 83 -8.92 -6.12 7.03
N ALA A 84 -9.05 -5.81 5.74
CA ALA A 84 -7.97 -5.95 4.77
C ALA A 84 -6.75 -5.08 5.13
N ILE A 85 -6.93 -3.83 5.54
CA ILE A 85 -5.85 -2.96 6.02
C ILE A 85 -5.10 -3.63 7.18
N THR A 86 -5.83 -4.15 8.17
CA THR A 86 -5.22 -4.81 9.32
C THR A 86 -4.47 -6.09 8.92
N ALA A 87 -5.05 -6.92 8.07
CA ALA A 87 -4.41 -8.16 7.59
C ALA A 87 -3.15 -7.86 6.76
N VAL A 88 -3.21 -6.89 5.83
CA VAL A 88 -2.06 -6.48 5.02
C VAL A 88 -0.92 -5.94 5.92
N ASN A 89 -1.24 -5.11 6.92
CA ASN A 89 -0.24 -4.61 7.86
C ASN A 89 0.37 -5.71 8.73
N ALA A 90 -0.32 -6.83 8.90
CA ALA A 90 0.18 -7.99 9.62
C ALA A 90 1.02 -8.95 8.75
N SER A 91 1.14 -8.72 7.44
CA SER A 91 1.87 -9.60 6.51
C SER A 91 3.36 -9.78 6.86
N ASP A 92 3.92 -8.84 7.59
CA ASP A 92 5.31 -8.89 8.09
C ASP A 92 5.48 -9.71 9.38
N TYR A 93 4.39 -10.18 9.99
CA TYR A 93 4.37 -10.89 11.26
C TYR A 93 3.99 -12.35 11.07
N GLN A 94 4.42 -13.22 12.00
CA GLN A 94 4.16 -14.66 11.93
C GLN A 94 2.67 -15.03 11.97
N ASN A 95 1.82 -14.17 12.54
CA ASN A 95 0.37 -14.41 12.69
C ASN A 95 -0.48 -13.81 11.56
N GLY A 96 0.11 -13.35 10.46
CA GLY A 96 -0.63 -12.73 9.34
C GLY A 96 -1.72 -13.64 8.76
N TYR A 97 -1.40 -14.92 8.51
CA TYR A 97 -2.38 -15.90 8.00
C TYR A 97 -3.49 -16.23 9.00
N GLU A 98 -3.19 -16.28 10.29
CA GLU A 98 -4.20 -16.51 11.33
C GLU A 98 -5.21 -15.35 11.39
N LEU A 99 -4.71 -14.12 11.28
CA LEU A 99 -5.57 -12.92 11.21
C LEU A 99 -6.41 -12.89 9.95
N GLU A 100 -5.85 -13.28 8.80
CA GLU A 100 -6.60 -13.38 7.53
C GLU A 100 -7.76 -14.37 7.67
N ILE A 101 -7.51 -15.59 8.15
CA ILE A 101 -8.55 -16.61 8.37
C ILE A 101 -9.62 -16.09 9.32
N LYS A 102 -9.21 -15.49 10.44
CA LYS A 102 -10.12 -14.91 11.41
C LYS A 102 -11.03 -13.85 10.78
N PHE A 103 -10.45 -12.88 10.10
CA PHE A 103 -11.18 -11.76 9.50
C PHE A 103 -12.07 -12.22 8.34
N PHE A 104 -11.62 -13.18 7.54
CA PHE A 104 -12.46 -13.80 6.52
C PHE A 104 -13.70 -14.43 7.14
N GLY A 105 -13.54 -15.21 8.23
CA GLY A 105 -14.66 -15.79 8.96
C GLY A 105 -15.64 -14.75 9.52
N GLU A 106 -15.10 -13.69 10.15
CA GLU A 106 -15.94 -12.61 10.69
C GLU A 106 -16.73 -11.86 9.61
N LEU A 107 -16.16 -11.65 8.44
CA LEU A 107 -16.84 -11.01 7.31
C LEU A 107 -17.90 -11.91 6.69
N PHE A 108 -17.78 -13.24 6.86
CA PHE A 108 -18.65 -14.20 6.22
C PHE A 108 -20.11 -14.10 6.67
N ASP A 109 -20.35 -13.65 7.90
CA ASP A 109 -21.69 -13.51 8.50
C ASP A 109 -22.28 -12.10 8.32
N MET A 110 -21.53 -11.17 7.71
CA MET A 110 -21.97 -9.78 7.55
C MET A 110 -22.92 -9.56 6.37
N GLU A 111 -23.76 -8.55 6.48
CA GLU A 111 -24.72 -8.17 5.43
C GLU A 111 -23.99 -7.74 4.13
N ASP A 112 -22.86 -7.05 4.23
CA ASP A 112 -22.07 -6.64 3.07
C ASP A 112 -21.64 -7.85 2.21
N LYS A 113 -21.30 -8.98 2.82
CA LYS A 113 -20.98 -10.22 2.08
C LYS A 113 -22.21 -10.76 1.36
N LYS A 114 -23.39 -10.74 1.99
CA LYS A 114 -24.64 -11.19 1.37
C LYS A 114 -25.00 -10.31 0.17
N GLU A 115 -24.90 -9.00 0.34
CA GLU A 115 -25.11 -8.04 -0.74
C GLU A 115 -24.09 -8.25 -1.88
N GLY A 116 -22.79 -8.35 -1.56
CA GLY A 116 -21.74 -8.57 -2.55
C GLY A 116 -21.97 -9.84 -3.38
N ILE A 117 -22.29 -10.97 -2.74
CA ILE A 117 -22.60 -12.24 -3.42
C ILE A 117 -23.86 -12.12 -4.27
N SER A 118 -24.94 -11.54 -3.71
CA SER A 118 -26.18 -11.31 -4.45
C SER A 118 -25.95 -10.45 -5.70
N ALA A 119 -25.21 -9.37 -5.56
CA ALA A 119 -24.87 -8.48 -6.67
C ALA A 119 -24.06 -9.21 -7.75
N PHE A 120 -23.08 -10.02 -7.36
CA PHE A 120 -22.25 -10.80 -8.28
C PHE A 120 -23.09 -11.83 -9.07
N ILE A 121 -23.94 -12.59 -8.40
CA ILE A 121 -24.82 -13.61 -9.04
C ILE A 121 -25.78 -12.91 -10.02
N ASN A 122 -26.34 -11.76 -9.63
CA ASN A 122 -27.31 -11.02 -10.43
C ASN A 122 -26.67 -10.06 -11.43
N LYS A 123 -25.34 -10.08 -11.58
CA LYS A 123 -24.56 -9.22 -12.51
C LYS A 123 -24.89 -7.73 -12.38
N ARG A 124 -25.14 -7.25 -11.18
CA ARG A 124 -25.35 -5.84 -10.84
C ARG A 124 -24.23 -5.30 -9.96
N LYS A 125 -24.17 -4.00 -9.81
CA LYS A 125 -23.25 -3.36 -8.85
C LYS A 125 -23.80 -3.56 -7.43
N PRO A 126 -22.93 -3.87 -6.45
CA PRO A 126 -23.32 -3.91 -5.04
C PRO A 126 -23.57 -2.49 -4.51
N THR A 127 -24.31 -2.43 -3.43
CA THR A 127 -24.58 -1.21 -2.66
C THR A 127 -24.20 -1.48 -1.21
N PHE A 128 -23.01 -1.03 -0.83
CA PHE A 128 -22.44 -1.18 0.52
C PHE A 128 -22.71 0.04 1.39
#